data_33f1dddea9c6ae2cac7a46c893ab1ac2
#
_entry.id   33f1dddea9c6ae2cac7a46c893ab1ac2
#
_cell.length_a   1.000
_cell.length_b   1.000
_cell.length_c   1.000
_cell.angle_alpha   90.00
_cell.angle_beta   90.00
_cell.angle_gamma   90.00
#
_symmetry.space_group_name_H-M   'P 1'
#
loop_
_entity.id
_entity.type
_entity.pdbx_description
1 polymer ?
#
loop_
_entity_poly.entity_id
_entity_poly.type
_entity_poly.pdbx_seq_one_letter_code
_entity_poly.pdbx_strand_id
1 'polypeptide(L)'
;LAPNATVMSWRGEEGGIKAVKAGNQAIMTPGKYCYLDAFQDAPNTQPMAIGGYLTLEKVYSFEPVPDSLSTKEAELILGVQGNVWTEHIPTPEHYEYMIYPRILALAEIGWSPSEVKKWDNFHTRALQAVNILREQGYNPFPLEKEIGDKPESYQKVNHLAIGKKVTYANPYSNHYAAQGEKTLVDGVRGGWMYNDDRWQGFIDCDFDVTIDLGKET
;
A
#
# COMPACT_ATOMS: atom_id res chain seq x y z
N LEU A 1 13.62 -12.13 23.53
CA LEU A 1 14.70 -11.97 22.53
C LEU A 1 16.06 -12.09 23.21
N ALA A 2 17.07 -12.57 22.47
CA ALA A 2 18.45 -12.50 22.95
C ALA A 2 18.87 -11.03 23.08
N PRO A 3 19.70 -10.65 24.07
CA PRO A 3 20.05 -9.24 24.32
C PRO A 3 20.70 -8.51 23.14
N ASN A 4 21.34 -9.26 22.24
CA ASN A 4 22.03 -8.74 21.04
C ASN A 4 21.26 -9.02 19.72
N ALA A 5 20.01 -9.45 19.80
CA ALA A 5 19.21 -9.69 18.60
C ALA A 5 18.74 -8.37 17.99
N THR A 6 18.84 -8.26 16.67
CA THR A 6 18.20 -7.19 15.88
C THR A 6 16.88 -7.71 15.30
N VAL A 7 15.82 -6.94 15.43
CA VAL A 7 14.48 -7.30 14.94
C VAL A 7 14.21 -6.62 13.62
N MET A 8 13.77 -7.38 12.61
CA MET A 8 13.21 -6.83 11.37
C MET A 8 11.68 -6.78 11.47
N SER A 9 11.13 -5.56 11.52
CA SER A 9 9.69 -5.34 11.77
C SER A 9 8.91 -5.27 10.46
N TRP A 10 8.59 -6.43 9.88
CA TRP A 10 7.96 -6.51 8.55
C TRP A 10 6.42 -6.58 8.59
N ARG A 11 5.81 -7.14 9.63
CA ARG A 11 4.34 -7.22 9.76
C ARG A 11 3.67 -5.88 10.12
N GLY A 12 4.48 -4.88 10.47
CA GLY A 12 4.05 -3.56 10.90
C GLY A 12 5.15 -2.92 11.73
N GLU A 13 4.85 -1.81 12.39
CA GLU A 13 5.81 -1.05 13.21
C GLU A 13 5.90 -1.60 14.65
N GLU A 14 4.83 -2.24 15.13
CA GLU A 14 4.74 -2.68 16.54
C GLU A 14 5.85 -3.63 16.98
N GLY A 15 6.30 -4.51 16.09
CA GLY A 15 7.40 -5.45 16.38
C GLY A 15 8.70 -4.72 16.69
N GLY A 16 9.02 -3.69 15.89
CA GLY A 16 10.17 -2.83 16.09
C GLY A 16 10.04 -2.00 17.37
N ILE A 17 8.89 -1.39 17.60
CA ILE A 17 8.60 -0.61 18.82
C ILE A 17 8.78 -1.49 20.07
N LYS A 18 8.24 -2.70 20.08
CA LYS A 18 8.41 -3.64 21.19
C LYS A 18 9.87 -4.05 21.40
N ALA A 19 10.62 -4.22 20.30
CA ALA A 19 12.03 -4.56 20.37
C ALA A 19 12.87 -3.45 21.00
N VAL A 20 12.73 -2.21 20.55
CA VAL A 20 13.53 -1.09 21.08
C VAL A 20 13.15 -0.75 22.52
N LYS A 21 11.90 -0.88 22.91
CA LYS A 21 11.46 -0.77 24.31
C LYS A 21 12.05 -1.86 25.22
N ALA A 22 12.39 -3.00 24.65
CA ALA A 22 13.08 -4.07 25.34
C ALA A 22 14.62 -3.95 25.30
N GLY A 23 15.16 -2.90 24.69
CA GLY A 23 16.60 -2.64 24.56
C GLY A 23 17.27 -3.33 23.37
N ASN A 24 16.50 -3.93 22.45
CA ASN A 24 17.01 -4.54 21.22
C ASN A 24 17.00 -3.53 20.06
N GLN A 25 17.91 -3.71 19.12
CA GLN A 25 17.91 -2.93 17.88
C GLN A 25 16.78 -3.39 16.95
N ALA A 26 16.29 -2.47 16.10
CA ALA A 26 15.30 -2.79 15.07
C ALA A 26 15.62 -2.15 13.72
N ILE A 27 15.23 -2.85 12.64
CA ILE A 27 15.16 -2.33 11.27
C ILE A 27 13.68 -2.26 10.90
N MET A 28 13.23 -1.09 10.46
CA MET A 28 11.83 -0.87 10.10
C MET A 28 11.61 -1.21 8.62
N THR A 29 10.79 -2.22 8.38
CA THR A 29 10.49 -2.71 7.03
C THR A 29 9.02 -3.14 6.88
N PRO A 30 8.04 -2.34 7.40
CA PRO A 30 6.64 -2.74 7.39
C PRO A 30 6.10 -2.89 5.97
N GLY A 31 5.36 -3.98 5.73
CA GLY A 31 4.88 -4.36 4.39
C GLY A 31 4.07 -3.28 3.69
N LYS A 32 3.30 -2.50 4.44
CA LYS A 32 2.48 -1.41 3.89
C LYS A 32 3.27 -0.21 3.33
N TYR A 33 4.62 -0.16 3.51
CA TYR A 33 5.48 0.92 3.05
C TYR A 33 6.75 0.45 2.34
N CYS A 34 7.24 -0.75 2.66
CA CYS A 34 8.59 -1.17 2.32
C CYS A 34 8.65 -2.38 1.36
N TYR A 35 7.50 -2.94 0.94
CA TYR A 35 7.46 -4.10 0.03
C TYR A 35 7.26 -3.63 -1.40
N LEU A 36 8.37 -3.49 -2.12
CA LEU A 36 8.42 -2.92 -3.47
C LEU A 36 8.03 -3.92 -4.57
N ASP A 37 7.63 -5.11 -4.21
CA ASP A 37 7.03 -6.14 -5.07
C ASP A 37 5.52 -5.94 -5.27
N ALA A 38 4.90 -4.99 -4.55
CA ALA A 38 3.52 -4.56 -4.78
C ALA A 38 3.37 -3.67 -6.03
N PHE A 39 2.15 -3.60 -6.60
CA PHE A 39 1.82 -2.64 -7.66
C PHE A 39 2.08 -1.21 -7.19
N GLN A 40 2.76 -0.42 -8.02
CA GLN A 40 3.04 0.97 -7.69
C GLN A 40 2.07 1.98 -8.28
N ASP A 41 1.18 1.53 -9.16
CA ASP A 41 0.09 2.31 -9.75
C ASP A 41 -1.11 1.39 -10.01
N ALA A 42 -2.13 1.89 -10.70
CA ALA A 42 -3.35 1.17 -11.08
C ALA A 42 -3.04 -0.24 -11.62
N PRO A 43 -3.44 -1.33 -10.95
CA PRO A 43 -2.96 -2.69 -11.23
C PRO A 43 -3.19 -3.16 -12.67
N ASN A 44 -4.26 -2.68 -13.32
CA ASN A 44 -4.61 -3.03 -14.69
C ASN A 44 -3.67 -2.43 -15.75
N THR A 45 -2.79 -1.51 -15.36
CA THR A 45 -1.81 -0.85 -16.24
C THR A 45 -0.38 -1.27 -15.93
N GLN A 46 -0.20 -2.11 -14.93
CA GLN A 46 1.10 -2.49 -14.42
C GLN A 46 1.52 -3.88 -14.91
N PRO A 47 2.84 -4.17 -15.01
CA PRO A 47 3.30 -5.53 -15.15
C PRO A 47 2.86 -6.37 -13.95
N MET A 48 2.90 -7.70 -14.11
CA MET A 48 2.51 -8.63 -13.05
C MET A 48 3.27 -8.35 -11.75
N ALA A 49 2.56 -8.40 -10.63
CA ALA A 49 3.10 -8.28 -9.29
C ALA A 49 2.38 -9.27 -8.36
N ILE A 50 2.89 -9.45 -7.14
CA ILE A 50 2.25 -10.35 -6.15
C ILE A 50 0.86 -9.85 -5.72
N GLY A 51 0.55 -8.61 -5.97
CA GLY A 51 -0.62 -7.89 -5.49
C GLY A 51 -0.21 -6.70 -4.63
N GLY A 52 -1.14 -6.17 -3.86
CA GLY A 52 -0.89 -4.96 -3.07
C GLY A 52 -0.91 -3.68 -3.92
N TYR A 53 -0.95 -2.53 -3.26
CA TYR A 53 -0.91 -1.22 -3.91
C TYR A 53 -0.06 -0.29 -3.06
N LEU A 54 1.09 0.10 -3.57
CA LEU A 54 2.09 0.87 -2.84
C LEU A 54 2.69 1.93 -3.76
N THR A 55 2.10 3.12 -3.77
CA THR A 55 2.55 4.26 -4.56
C THR A 55 3.84 4.87 -4.02
N LEU A 56 4.53 5.67 -4.84
CA LEU A 56 5.69 6.45 -4.41
C LEU A 56 5.37 7.35 -3.22
N GLU A 57 4.23 8.05 -3.25
CA GLU A 57 3.79 8.92 -2.17
C GLU A 57 3.57 8.15 -0.88
N LYS A 58 2.97 6.96 -0.97
CA LYS A 58 2.74 6.09 0.19
C LYS A 58 4.06 5.63 0.82
N VAL A 59 5.06 5.26 0.03
CA VAL A 59 6.40 4.95 0.54
C VAL A 59 7.01 6.16 1.23
N TYR A 60 6.96 7.34 0.60
CA TYR A 60 7.54 8.57 1.15
C TYR A 60 6.85 9.05 2.43
N SER A 61 5.57 8.71 2.61
CA SER A 61 4.81 9.08 3.82
C SER A 61 5.24 8.31 5.07
N PHE A 62 6.07 7.29 4.93
CA PHE A 62 6.51 6.48 6.06
C PHE A 62 7.45 7.26 6.98
N GLU A 63 7.23 7.14 8.29
CA GLU A 63 8.13 7.64 9.33
C GLU A 63 8.72 6.44 10.09
N PRO A 64 10.04 6.17 9.89
CA PRO A 64 10.67 5.00 10.47
C PRO A 64 10.81 5.05 12.00
N VAL A 65 10.83 6.25 12.55
CA VAL A 65 10.98 6.48 13.99
C VAL A 65 9.68 7.03 14.55
N PRO A 66 8.80 6.19 15.11
CA PRO A 66 7.51 6.64 15.65
C PRO A 66 7.67 7.66 16.80
N ASP A 67 6.83 8.68 16.81
CA ASP A 67 6.79 9.72 17.87
C ASP A 67 6.56 9.18 19.28
N SER A 68 6.08 7.94 19.39
CA SER A 68 5.84 7.27 20.68
C SER A 68 7.11 6.77 21.37
N LEU A 69 8.26 6.87 20.71
CA LEU A 69 9.57 6.45 21.25
C LEU A 69 10.28 7.60 21.96
N SER A 70 10.92 7.28 23.09
CA SER A 70 11.89 8.20 23.70
C SER A 70 13.15 8.32 22.84
N THR A 71 13.95 9.36 23.02
CA THR A 71 15.21 9.58 22.30
C THR A 71 16.13 8.35 22.36
N LYS A 72 16.25 7.72 23.53
CA LYS A 72 17.08 6.50 23.71
C LYS A 72 16.54 5.29 22.97
N GLU A 73 15.23 5.13 22.89
CA GLU A 73 14.60 4.05 22.14
C GLU A 73 14.72 4.30 20.63
N ALA A 74 14.58 5.55 20.20
CA ALA A 74 14.75 5.96 18.80
C ALA A 74 16.15 5.65 18.26
N GLU A 75 17.20 5.83 19.07
CA GLU A 75 18.59 5.48 18.73
C GLU A 75 18.80 3.98 18.42
N LEU A 76 17.88 3.12 18.86
CA LEU A 76 17.92 1.69 18.56
C LEU A 76 17.27 1.33 17.22
N ILE A 77 16.59 2.26 16.56
CA ILE A 77 16.13 2.09 15.17
C ILE A 77 17.32 2.31 14.25
N LEU A 78 17.81 1.23 13.63
CA LEU A 78 18.98 1.27 12.75
C LEU A 78 18.68 1.90 11.38
N GLY A 79 17.41 1.97 11.00
CA GLY A 79 16.95 2.51 9.71
C GLY A 79 15.82 1.70 9.08
N VAL A 80 15.73 1.82 7.76
CA VAL A 80 14.70 1.19 6.93
C VAL A 80 15.30 0.18 5.96
N GLN A 81 14.47 -0.76 5.51
CA GLN A 81 14.83 -1.68 4.43
C GLN A 81 13.65 -1.83 3.47
N GLY A 82 13.91 -1.71 2.17
CA GLY A 82 12.99 -2.12 1.11
C GLY A 82 13.12 -3.61 0.82
N ASN A 83 12.00 -4.31 0.72
CA ASN A 83 11.95 -5.72 0.35
C ASN A 83 11.43 -5.85 -1.08
N VAL A 84 12.04 -6.76 -1.84
CA VAL A 84 11.61 -7.09 -3.20
C VAL A 84 11.62 -8.61 -3.34
N TRP A 85 10.45 -9.21 -3.26
CA TRP A 85 10.26 -10.61 -3.50
C TRP A 85 10.03 -10.85 -4.99
N THR A 86 10.70 -11.84 -5.56
CA THR A 86 10.83 -11.95 -7.02
C THR A 86 9.96 -13.03 -7.66
N GLU A 87 8.97 -13.55 -6.94
CA GLU A 87 8.06 -14.59 -7.45
C GLU A 87 7.36 -14.19 -8.76
N HIS A 88 7.12 -12.89 -8.95
CA HIS A 88 6.47 -12.32 -10.13
C HIS A 88 7.37 -11.33 -10.88
N ILE A 89 8.67 -11.32 -10.62
CA ILE A 89 9.64 -10.39 -11.22
C ILE A 89 10.71 -11.21 -11.99
N PRO A 90 10.43 -11.61 -13.24
CA PRO A 90 11.25 -12.58 -13.96
C PRO A 90 12.52 -12.00 -14.59
N THR A 91 12.65 -10.68 -14.73
CA THR A 91 13.78 -10.05 -15.44
C THR A 91 14.37 -8.87 -14.66
N PRO A 92 15.66 -8.52 -14.93
CA PRO A 92 16.27 -7.32 -14.36
C PRO A 92 15.49 -6.03 -14.69
N GLU A 93 14.99 -5.88 -15.90
CA GLU A 93 14.22 -4.70 -16.33
C GLU A 93 12.90 -4.58 -15.55
N HIS A 94 12.26 -5.72 -15.26
CA HIS A 94 11.07 -5.73 -14.41
C HIS A 94 11.43 -5.39 -12.96
N TYR A 95 12.55 -5.88 -12.45
CA TYR A 95 13.06 -5.52 -11.12
C TYR A 95 13.31 -4.00 -11.02
N GLU A 96 13.98 -3.41 -12.01
CA GLU A 96 14.21 -1.95 -12.07
C GLU A 96 12.90 -1.16 -12.08
N TYR A 97 11.94 -1.62 -12.89
CA TYR A 97 10.60 -1.04 -12.91
C TYR A 97 9.94 -1.05 -11.53
N MET A 98 10.03 -2.16 -10.81
CA MET A 98 9.39 -2.32 -9.51
C MET A 98 10.04 -1.50 -8.40
N ILE A 99 11.37 -1.32 -8.42
CA ILE A 99 12.06 -0.60 -7.34
C ILE A 99 12.12 0.91 -7.58
N TYR A 100 12.32 1.36 -8.81
CA TYR A 100 12.45 2.79 -9.12
C TYR A 100 11.10 3.43 -9.48
N PRO A 101 10.80 4.63 -8.94
CA PRO A 101 11.62 5.46 -8.03
C PRO A 101 11.41 5.18 -6.53
N ARG A 102 10.60 4.21 -6.12
CA ARG A 102 10.22 3.98 -4.71
C ARG A 102 11.41 3.75 -3.77
N ILE A 103 12.48 3.12 -4.25
CA ILE A 103 13.69 2.95 -3.43
C ILE A 103 14.36 4.29 -3.11
N LEU A 104 14.21 5.31 -3.96
CA LEU A 104 14.71 6.66 -3.68
C LEU A 104 13.95 7.31 -2.53
N ALA A 105 12.64 7.04 -2.41
CA ALA A 105 11.84 7.47 -1.27
C ALA A 105 12.33 6.83 0.03
N LEU A 106 12.57 5.51 0.02
CA LEU A 106 13.13 4.81 1.19
C LEU A 106 14.52 5.34 1.56
N ALA A 107 15.36 5.64 0.58
CA ALA A 107 16.68 6.23 0.84
C ALA A 107 16.55 7.61 1.52
N GLU A 108 15.65 8.46 1.04
CA GLU A 108 15.47 9.80 1.63
C GLU A 108 14.88 9.75 3.03
N ILE A 109 13.83 8.94 3.27
CA ILE A 109 13.23 8.83 4.61
C ILE A 109 14.16 8.18 5.63
N GLY A 110 15.10 7.33 5.18
CA GLY A 110 16.12 6.75 6.05
C GLY A 110 17.30 7.69 6.32
N TRP A 111 17.51 8.71 5.49
CA TRP A 111 18.63 9.62 5.58
C TRP A 111 18.28 10.98 6.18
N SER A 112 17.06 11.46 5.93
CA SER A 112 16.64 12.83 6.23
C SER A 112 15.77 12.90 7.48
N PRO A 113 15.96 13.89 8.34
CA PRO A 113 15.04 14.18 9.44
C PRO A 113 13.61 14.45 8.92
N SER A 114 12.59 14.05 9.68
CA SER A 114 11.17 14.18 9.28
C SER A 114 10.77 15.63 8.98
N GLU A 115 11.34 16.59 9.70
CA GLU A 115 11.00 18.01 9.60
C GLU A 115 11.38 18.66 8.26
N VAL A 116 12.33 18.06 7.53
CA VAL A 116 12.78 18.57 6.24
C VAL A 116 12.10 17.86 5.06
N LYS A 117 11.39 16.77 5.32
CA LYS A 117 10.69 16.02 4.28
C LYS A 117 9.51 16.84 3.70
N LYS A 118 9.47 17.00 2.38
CA LYS A 118 8.39 17.68 1.67
C LYS A 118 8.08 16.94 0.39
N TRP A 119 6.87 16.41 0.29
CA TRP A 119 6.42 15.60 -0.83
C TRP A 119 6.65 16.28 -2.19
N ASP A 120 6.16 17.50 -2.38
CA ASP A 120 6.25 18.19 -3.68
C ASP A 120 7.71 18.36 -4.14
N ASN A 121 8.62 18.65 -3.21
CA ASN A 121 10.04 18.77 -3.51
C ASN A 121 10.63 17.40 -3.87
N PHE A 122 10.32 16.36 -3.09
CA PHE A 122 10.79 15.01 -3.38
C PHE A 122 10.23 14.51 -4.72
N HIS A 123 8.93 14.66 -4.97
CA HIS A 123 8.28 14.23 -6.20
C HIS A 123 8.94 14.88 -7.44
N THR A 124 9.22 16.18 -7.39
CA THR A 124 9.94 16.89 -8.47
C THR A 124 11.33 16.29 -8.73
N ARG A 125 12.09 15.98 -7.67
CA ARG A 125 13.40 15.33 -7.80
C ARG A 125 13.29 13.88 -8.27
N ALA A 126 12.25 13.16 -7.87
CA ALA A 126 11.99 11.80 -8.33
C ALA A 126 11.70 11.75 -9.83
N LEU A 127 10.93 12.70 -10.37
CA LEU A 127 10.73 12.86 -11.83
C LEU A 127 12.05 13.09 -12.58
N GLN A 128 12.93 13.93 -12.04
CA GLN A 128 14.26 14.16 -12.62
C GLN A 128 15.13 12.89 -12.56
N ALA A 129 15.10 12.19 -11.42
CA ALA A 129 15.86 10.95 -11.24
C ALA A 129 15.39 9.85 -12.20
N VAL A 130 14.09 9.72 -12.44
CA VAL A 130 13.54 8.78 -13.44
C VAL A 130 14.11 9.05 -14.84
N ASN A 131 14.23 10.31 -15.24
CA ASN A 131 14.83 10.67 -16.53
C ASN A 131 16.32 10.31 -16.59
N ILE A 132 17.08 10.63 -15.54
CA ILE A 132 18.50 10.27 -15.43
C ILE A 132 18.70 8.74 -15.51
N LEU A 133 17.88 7.98 -14.80
CA LEU A 133 17.93 6.52 -14.83
C LEU A 133 17.70 5.97 -16.25
N ARG A 134 16.72 6.51 -16.98
CA ARG A 134 16.47 6.14 -18.39
C ARG A 134 17.64 6.45 -19.30
N GLU A 135 18.24 7.64 -19.15
CA GLU A 135 19.44 8.02 -19.91
C GLU A 135 20.63 7.09 -19.66
N GLN A 136 20.70 6.50 -18.46
CA GLN A 136 21.68 5.50 -18.07
C GLN A 136 21.34 4.07 -18.50
N GLY A 137 20.20 3.85 -19.15
CA GLY A 137 19.75 2.56 -19.66
C GLY A 137 18.95 1.72 -18.68
N TYR A 138 18.56 2.25 -17.52
CA TYR A 138 17.64 1.58 -16.60
C TYR A 138 16.17 1.70 -17.05
N ASN A 139 15.33 0.82 -16.52
CA ASN A 139 13.90 0.76 -16.82
C ASN A 139 13.02 1.18 -15.60
N PRO A 140 13.07 2.44 -15.13
CA PRO A 140 12.25 2.88 -14.02
C PRO A 140 10.77 2.99 -14.42
N PHE A 141 9.87 2.85 -13.42
CA PHE A 141 8.46 3.19 -13.59
C PHE A 141 8.29 4.61 -14.18
N PRO A 142 7.40 4.79 -15.18
CA PRO A 142 7.17 6.08 -15.81
C PRO A 142 6.32 6.99 -14.91
N LEU A 143 6.95 7.57 -13.88
CA LEU A 143 6.30 8.39 -12.86
C LEU A 143 5.47 9.54 -13.44
N GLU A 144 5.87 10.09 -14.58
CA GLU A 144 5.14 11.14 -15.30
C GLU A 144 3.79 10.67 -15.88
N LYS A 145 3.55 9.35 -15.87
CA LYS A 145 2.30 8.71 -16.34
C LYS A 145 1.52 8.06 -15.22
N GLU A 146 1.90 8.32 -13.97
CA GLU A 146 1.20 7.76 -12.82
C GLU A 146 -0.28 8.15 -12.86
N ILE A 147 -1.15 7.15 -12.74
CA ILE A 147 -2.61 7.32 -12.64
C ILE A 147 -2.99 7.70 -11.21
N GLY A 148 -2.27 7.10 -10.25
CA GLY A 148 -2.50 7.30 -8.84
C GLY A 148 -3.79 6.66 -8.33
N ASP A 149 -4.38 7.26 -7.32
CA ASP A 149 -5.62 6.78 -6.71
C ASP A 149 -6.78 6.78 -7.71
N LYS A 150 -7.77 5.94 -7.42
CA LYS A 150 -9.02 5.83 -8.19
C LYS A 150 -10.05 6.87 -7.70
N PRO A 151 -10.12 8.08 -8.32
CA PRO A 151 -10.91 9.19 -7.77
C PRO A 151 -12.38 8.85 -7.59
N GLU A 152 -12.94 8.05 -8.50
CA GLU A 152 -14.33 7.61 -8.45
C GLU A 152 -14.64 6.73 -7.23
N SER A 153 -13.65 6.13 -6.60
CA SER A 153 -13.85 5.35 -5.36
C SER A 153 -14.18 6.21 -4.13
N TYR A 154 -13.87 7.50 -4.20
CA TYR A 154 -14.17 8.46 -3.13
C TYR A 154 -15.47 9.22 -3.35
N GLN A 155 -16.12 9.04 -4.50
CA GLN A 155 -17.36 9.71 -4.84
C GLN A 155 -18.55 8.77 -4.66
N LYS A 156 -19.55 9.21 -3.90
CA LYS A 156 -20.81 8.46 -3.82
C LYS A 156 -21.57 8.53 -5.14
N VAL A 157 -22.03 7.36 -5.58
CA VAL A 157 -22.88 7.22 -6.77
C VAL A 157 -24.33 7.15 -6.34
N ASN A 158 -25.16 7.99 -6.94
CA ASN A 158 -26.60 7.89 -6.77
C ASN A 158 -27.18 6.88 -7.79
N HIS A 159 -27.83 5.83 -7.30
CA HIS A 159 -28.44 4.79 -8.12
C HIS A 159 -29.71 4.26 -7.45
N LEU A 160 -30.55 3.55 -8.22
CA LEU A 160 -31.89 3.10 -7.77
C LEU A 160 -31.87 2.17 -6.55
N ALA A 161 -30.75 1.46 -6.35
CA ALA A 161 -30.58 0.51 -5.24
C ALA A 161 -30.10 1.15 -3.93
N ILE A 162 -29.83 2.45 -3.88
CA ILE A 162 -29.33 3.12 -2.64
C ILE A 162 -30.27 2.87 -1.47
N GLY A 163 -29.70 2.30 -0.39
CA GLY A 163 -30.42 2.02 0.86
C GLY A 163 -31.52 0.96 0.75
N LYS A 164 -31.57 0.22 -0.37
CA LYS A 164 -32.57 -0.85 -0.57
C LYS A 164 -32.20 -2.11 0.18
N LYS A 165 -33.18 -3.00 0.36
CA LYS A 165 -32.99 -4.29 1.00
C LYS A 165 -32.20 -5.22 0.10
N VAL A 166 -31.17 -5.83 0.65
CA VAL A 166 -30.34 -6.85 -0.01
C VAL A 166 -30.63 -8.20 0.64
N THR A 167 -30.77 -9.23 -0.17
CA THR A 167 -30.92 -10.62 0.27
C THR A 167 -29.82 -11.44 -0.38
N TYR A 168 -29.01 -12.09 0.43
CA TYR A 168 -27.90 -12.94 0.00
C TYR A 168 -28.35 -14.40 0.03
N ALA A 169 -28.22 -15.12 -1.09
CA ALA A 169 -28.44 -16.57 -1.13
C ALA A 169 -27.26 -17.31 -0.48
N ASN A 170 -26.05 -16.81 -0.67
CA ASN A 170 -24.83 -17.29 -0.03
C ASN A 170 -24.20 -16.19 0.82
N PRO A 171 -23.58 -16.51 1.97
CA PRO A 171 -22.96 -15.50 2.84
C PRO A 171 -21.70 -14.92 2.19
N TYR A 172 -21.48 -13.62 2.34
CA TYR A 172 -20.18 -13.01 2.05
C TYR A 172 -19.15 -13.39 3.12
N SER A 173 -17.87 -13.35 2.75
CA SER A 173 -16.76 -13.65 3.65
C SER A 173 -16.59 -12.59 4.73
N ASN A 174 -16.40 -13.02 5.97
CA ASN A 174 -16.06 -12.12 7.08
C ASN A 174 -14.71 -11.40 6.88
N HIS A 175 -13.80 -11.96 6.08
CA HIS A 175 -12.52 -11.32 5.73
C HIS A 175 -12.67 -10.19 4.71
N TYR A 176 -13.76 -10.21 3.94
CA TYR A 176 -14.04 -9.24 2.88
C TYR A 176 -15.49 -8.76 2.99
N ALA A 177 -15.88 -8.37 4.19
CA ALA A 177 -17.27 -8.00 4.47
C ALA A 177 -17.59 -6.56 4.00
N ALA A 178 -16.57 -5.73 3.81
CA ALA A 178 -16.73 -4.29 3.59
C ALA A 178 -17.69 -3.67 4.65
N GLN A 179 -18.78 -3.03 4.21
CA GLN A 179 -19.79 -2.46 5.10
C GLN A 179 -20.95 -3.45 5.40
N GLY A 180 -20.70 -4.75 5.23
CA GLY A 180 -21.70 -5.80 5.44
C GLY A 180 -22.89 -5.69 4.48
N GLU A 181 -24.10 -5.83 5.00
CA GLU A 181 -25.34 -5.81 4.18
C GLU A 181 -25.55 -4.51 3.40
N LYS A 182 -24.88 -3.42 3.78
CA LYS A 182 -25.00 -2.12 3.11
C LYS A 182 -24.09 -1.95 1.91
N THR A 183 -23.06 -2.78 1.77
CA THR A 183 -21.99 -2.61 0.77
C THR A 183 -22.51 -2.44 -0.65
N LEU A 184 -23.48 -3.26 -1.07
CA LEU A 184 -23.99 -3.22 -2.45
C LEU A 184 -24.97 -2.08 -2.71
N VAL A 185 -25.38 -1.35 -1.67
CA VAL A 185 -26.42 -0.32 -1.74
C VAL A 185 -26.04 0.98 -1.04
N ASP A 186 -24.78 1.18 -0.74
CA ASP A 186 -24.27 2.38 -0.06
C ASP A 186 -23.81 3.49 -1.04
N GLY A 187 -23.72 3.17 -2.32
CA GLY A 187 -23.26 4.07 -3.38
C GLY A 187 -21.75 4.29 -3.41
N VAL A 188 -20.98 3.49 -2.70
CA VAL A 188 -19.52 3.55 -2.68
C VAL A 188 -18.93 2.55 -3.68
N ARG A 189 -17.92 2.97 -4.44
CA ARG A 189 -17.15 2.10 -5.33
C ARG A 189 -15.87 1.65 -4.66
N GLY A 190 -15.42 0.44 -4.96
CA GLY A 190 -14.11 -0.05 -4.53
C GLY A 190 -12.96 0.63 -5.25
N GLY A 191 -11.84 0.80 -4.55
CA GLY A 191 -10.57 1.28 -5.08
C GLY A 191 -9.84 0.21 -5.90
N TRP A 192 -8.52 0.34 -6.02
CA TRP A 192 -7.68 -0.63 -6.73
C TRP A 192 -7.50 -1.95 -5.96
N MET A 193 -7.68 -1.91 -4.65
CA MET A 193 -7.45 -3.05 -3.77
C MET A 193 -8.77 -3.63 -3.23
N TYR A 194 -8.87 -4.95 -3.25
CA TYR A 194 -10.02 -5.68 -2.70
C TYR A 194 -10.14 -5.60 -1.17
N ASN A 195 -9.09 -5.19 -0.48
CA ASN A 195 -9.02 -5.06 0.99
C ASN A 195 -9.08 -3.59 1.46
N ASP A 196 -9.71 -2.72 0.69
CA ASP A 196 -9.92 -1.30 1.00
C ASP A 196 -11.20 -1.02 1.81
N ASP A 197 -11.82 -2.07 2.36
CA ASP A 197 -13.10 -2.05 3.08
C ASP A 197 -14.30 -1.58 2.24
N ARG A 198 -14.20 -1.66 0.90
CA ARG A 198 -15.24 -1.27 -0.05
C ARG A 198 -15.66 -2.40 -1.00
N TRP A 199 -14.87 -3.47 -1.03
CA TRP A 199 -15.16 -4.67 -1.81
C TRP A 199 -15.73 -5.76 -0.91
N GLN A 200 -16.84 -6.35 -1.33
CA GLN A 200 -17.40 -7.51 -0.66
C GLN A 200 -17.00 -8.78 -1.41
N GLY A 201 -16.41 -9.74 -0.70
CA GLY A 201 -15.92 -10.98 -1.30
C GLY A 201 -16.71 -12.21 -0.87
N PHE A 202 -16.75 -13.20 -1.76
CA PHE A 202 -17.37 -14.51 -1.55
C PHE A 202 -16.29 -15.58 -1.70
N ILE A 203 -16.24 -16.54 -0.77
CA ILE A 203 -15.23 -17.59 -0.74
C ILE A 203 -15.94 -18.94 -0.80
N ASP A 204 -15.52 -19.79 -1.73
CA ASP A 204 -16.03 -21.13 -1.94
C ASP A 204 -17.56 -21.21 -2.21
N CYS A 205 -18.17 -20.13 -2.67
CA CYS A 205 -19.57 -20.06 -3.05
C CYS A 205 -19.81 -19.02 -4.15
N ASP A 206 -20.90 -19.19 -4.88
CA ASP A 206 -21.30 -18.25 -5.93
C ASP A 206 -21.81 -16.93 -5.34
N PHE A 207 -21.58 -15.84 -6.08
CA PHE A 207 -22.24 -14.58 -5.81
C PHE A 207 -23.68 -14.63 -6.31
N ASP A 208 -24.63 -14.73 -5.37
CA ASP A 208 -26.07 -14.76 -5.66
C ASP A 208 -26.78 -13.80 -4.68
N VAL A 209 -27.24 -12.66 -5.24
CA VAL A 209 -27.80 -11.56 -4.46
C VAL A 209 -29.04 -11.00 -5.14
N THR A 210 -30.07 -10.76 -4.35
CA THR A 210 -31.28 -10.05 -4.79
C THR A 210 -31.37 -8.70 -4.11
N ILE A 211 -31.58 -7.64 -4.90
CA ILE A 211 -31.86 -6.29 -4.39
C ILE A 211 -33.29 -5.92 -4.73
N ASP A 212 -34.11 -5.71 -3.71
CA ASP A 212 -35.52 -5.31 -3.87
C ASP A 212 -35.61 -3.79 -4.04
N LEU A 213 -35.93 -3.34 -5.23
CA LEU A 213 -36.11 -1.91 -5.54
C LEU A 213 -37.44 -1.35 -5.00
N GLY A 214 -38.37 -2.20 -4.56
CA GLY A 214 -39.64 -1.82 -3.92
C GLY A 214 -40.74 -1.39 -4.88
N LYS A 215 -40.47 -1.22 -6.16
CA LYS A 215 -41.45 -0.93 -7.24
C LYS A 215 -40.85 -1.23 -8.60
N GLU A 216 -41.72 -1.44 -9.59
CA GLU A 216 -41.29 -1.47 -10.98
C GLU A 216 -40.68 -0.15 -11.42
N THR A 217 -39.55 -0.22 -12.15
CA THR A 217 -38.76 0.94 -12.61
C THR A 217 -38.68 0.97 -14.12
#